data_0834d76a26b372d65c68cfb89e7515ea
#
_entry.id   0834d76a26b372d65c68cfb89e7515ea
#
_cell.length_a   1.000
_cell.length_b   1.000
_cell.length_c   1.000
_cell.angle_alpha   90.00
_cell.angle_beta   90.00
_cell.angle_gamma   90.00
#
_symmetry.space_group_name_H-M   'P 1'
#
loop_
_entity.id
_entity.type
_entity.pdbx_description
1 polymer ?
#
loop_
_entity_poly.entity_id
_entity_poly.type
_entity_poly.pdbx_seq_one_letter_code
_entity_poly.pdbx_strand_id
1 'polypeptide(L)'
;MTQLSALLHAVTYGDSAYPSGRYTLSHGLEGLVQSSKVRGADQAGAALEGHLRHTAVPGDGVATAMAVLQAEAVADGTLSLEDALDFLMRLDYELTATKITEELRKSSTRVGRQTLRVHGEVTPVSGVLESFSEATSRRHTP
;
A
#
# COMPACT_ATOMS: atom_id res chain seq x y z
N MET A 1 8.29 17.26 8.77
CA MET A 1 6.88 17.43 8.32
C MET A 1 6.04 17.96 9.48
N THR A 2 5.18 18.97 9.28
CA THR A 2 4.31 19.48 10.36
C THR A 2 3.15 18.52 10.61
N GLN A 3 2.55 18.52 11.81
CA GLN A 3 1.37 17.70 12.13
C GLN A 3 0.20 17.97 11.15
N LEU A 4 0.01 19.22 10.73
CA LEU A 4 -1.01 19.59 9.77
C LEU A 4 -0.74 18.95 8.40
N SER A 5 0.50 18.97 7.93
CA SER A 5 0.88 18.33 6.65
C SER A 5 0.64 16.82 6.70
N ALA A 6 0.98 16.16 7.81
CA ALA A 6 0.72 14.73 7.98
C ALA A 6 -0.79 14.41 7.95
N LEU A 7 -1.61 15.22 8.61
CA LEU A 7 -3.06 15.06 8.61
C LEU A 7 -3.65 15.26 7.20
N LEU A 8 -3.20 16.28 6.47
CA LEU A 8 -3.64 16.52 5.10
C LEU A 8 -3.31 15.34 4.18
N HIS A 9 -2.11 14.79 4.29
CA HIS A 9 -1.74 13.57 3.54
C HIS A 9 -2.61 12.37 3.93
N ALA A 10 -2.84 12.15 5.23
CA ALA A 10 -3.69 11.05 5.69
C ALA A 10 -5.11 11.17 5.14
N VAL A 11 -5.70 12.37 5.14
CA VAL A 11 -7.02 12.63 4.56
C VAL A 11 -7.00 12.40 3.05
N THR A 12 -6.01 12.93 2.34
CA THR A 12 -5.89 12.81 0.88
C THR A 12 -5.78 11.35 0.45
N TYR A 13 -4.86 10.58 1.05
CA TYR A 13 -4.68 9.17 0.67
C TYR A 13 -5.73 8.25 1.25
N GLY A 14 -6.42 8.66 2.34
CA GLY A 14 -7.55 7.97 2.93
C GLY A 14 -8.86 8.16 2.17
N ASP A 15 -8.98 9.20 1.36
CA ASP A 15 -10.19 9.50 0.60
C ASP A 15 -10.49 8.42 -0.44
N SER A 16 -11.75 7.99 -0.50
CA SER A 16 -12.24 7.05 -1.50
C SER A 16 -12.20 7.62 -2.93
N ALA A 17 -12.24 8.94 -3.08
CA ALA A 17 -12.12 9.63 -4.36
C ALA A 17 -10.67 9.74 -4.85
N TYR A 18 -9.67 9.45 -4.02
CA TYR A 18 -8.28 9.44 -4.47
C TYR A 18 -8.09 8.42 -5.62
N PRO A 19 -7.58 8.83 -6.79
CA PRO A 19 -7.62 8.03 -8.01
C PRO A 19 -6.55 6.90 -8.05
N SER A 20 -6.45 6.12 -6.98
CA SER A 20 -5.57 4.95 -6.87
C SER A 20 -6.10 3.70 -7.57
N GLY A 21 -7.37 3.71 -8.01
CA GLY A 21 -8.02 2.53 -8.63
C GLY A 21 -8.49 1.46 -7.63
N ARG A 22 -8.51 1.75 -6.33
CA ARG A 22 -8.92 0.80 -5.26
C ARG A 22 -10.43 0.71 -5.06
N TYR A 23 -11.22 1.64 -5.59
CA TYR A 23 -12.67 1.76 -5.35
C TYR A 23 -13.46 0.47 -5.65
N THR A 24 -13.03 -0.30 -6.65
CA THR A 24 -13.71 -1.52 -7.09
C THR A 24 -13.24 -2.79 -6.37
N LEU A 25 -12.37 -2.68 -5.36
CA LEU A 25 -11.79 -3.83 -4.68
C LEU A 25 -12.55 -4.10 -3.37
N SER A 26 -13.35 -5.16 -3.36
CA SER A 26 -14.14 -5.57 -2.19
C SER A 26 -13.37 -6.43 -1.18
N HIS A 27 -12.12 -6.82 -1.50
CA HIS A 27 -11.29 -7.71 -0.67
C HIS A 27 -12.02 -8.97 -0.18
N GLY A 28 -12.89 -9.55 -1.02
CA GLY A 28 -13.63 -10.77 -0.72
C GLY A 28 -15.01 -10.55 -0.07
N LEU A 29 -15.35 -9.33 0.36
CA LEU A 29 -16.64 -9.05 0.98
C LEU A 29 -17.82 -9.39 0.06
N GLU A 30 -17.70 -9.07 -1.23
CA GLU A 30 -18.72 -9.39 -2.22
C GLU A 30 -18.98 -10.91 -2.32
N GLY A 31 -17.93 -11.73 -2.32
CA GLY A 31 -18.05 -13.18 -2.30
C GLY A 31 -18.73 -13.71 -1.02
N LEU A 32 -18.47 -13.07 0.12
CA LEU A 32 -19.14 -13.41 1.38
C LEU A 32 -20.64 -13.07 1.33
N VAL A 33 -21.01 -11.96 0.72
CA VAL A 33 -22.41 -11.57 0.51
C VAL A 33 -23.09 -12.53 -0.46
N GLN A 34 -22.50 -12.81 -1.60
CA GLN A 34 -23.04 -13.74 -2.61
C GLN A 34 -23.23 -15.16 -2.06
N SER A 35 -22.31 -15.64 -1.22
CA SER A 35 -22.41 -16.94 -0.56
C SER A 35 -23.34 -16.94 0.67
N SER A 36 -24.03 -15.84 0.93
CA SER A 36 -24.92 -15.66 2.09
C SER A 36 -24.24 -15.83 3.46
N LYS A 37 -22.93 -15.70 3.53
CA LYS A 37 -22.17 -15.70 4.80
C LYS A 37 -22.24 -14.33 5.49
N VAL A 38 -22.48 -13.28 4.74
CA VAL A 38 -22.75 -11.92 5.24
C VAL A 38 -24.13 -11.49 4.75
N ARG A 39 -25.04 -11.22 5.67
CA ARG A 39 -26.46 -10.89 5.37
C ARG A 39 -26.91 -9.54 5.93
N GLY A 40 -26.05 -8.82 6.65
CA GLY A 40 -26.43 -7.57 7.28
C GLY A 40 -25.21 -6.76 7.74
N ALA A 41 -25.47 -5.55 8.22
CA ALA A 41 -24.42 -4.58 8.58
C ALA A 41 -23.48 -5.12 9.66
N ASP A 42 -23.99 -5.79 10.70
CA ASP A 42 -23.15 -6.30 11.79
C ASP A 42 -22.17 -7.37 11.29
N GLN A 43 -22.63 -8.29 10.42
CA GLN A 43 -21.76 -9.30 9.83
C GLN A 43 -20.75 -8.70 8.84
N ALA A 44 -21.15 -7.66 8.10
CA ALA A 44 -20.22 -6.92 7.24
C ALA A 44 -19.17 -6.21 8.08
N GLY A 45 -19.55 -5.56 9.17
CA GLY A 45 -18.64 -4.94 10.13
C GLY A 45 -17.64 -5.93 10.72
N ALA A 46 -18.12 -7.10 11.17
CA ALA A 46 -17.25 -8.14 11.69
C ALA A 46 -16.27 -8.70 10.64
N ALA A 47 -16.72 -8.87 9.39
CA ALA A 47 -15.86 -9.31 8.29
C ALA A 47 -14.77 -8.27 7.97
N LEU A 48 -15.11 -6.98 7.95
CA LEU A 48 -14.15 -5.88 7.75
C LEU A 48 -13.16 -5.78 8.91
N GLU A 49 -13.63 -5.87 10.15
CA GLU A 49 -12.75 -5.87 11.32
C GLU A 49 -11.78 -7.07 11.28
N GLY A 50 -12.28 -8.25 10.95
CA GLY A 50 -11.44 -9.43 10.77
C GLY A 50 -10.38 -9.24 9.69
N HIS A 51 -10.75 -8.68 8.53
CA HIS A 51 -9.80 -8.36 7.46
C HIS A 51 -8.73 -7.35 7.92
N LEU A 52 -9.13 -6.29 8.60
CA LEU A 52 -8.19 -5.30 9.13
C LEU A 52 -7.23 -5.91 10.14
N ARG A 53 -7.73 -6.62 11.15
CA ARG A 53 -6.92 -7.18 12.25
C ARG A 53 -5.98 -8.30 11.81
N HIS A 54 -6.42 -9.15 10.88
CA HIS A 54 -5.71 -10.40 10.56
C HIS A 54 -5.05 -10.40 9.19
N THR A 55 -5.28 -9.39 8.36
CA THR A 55 -4.70 -9.31 7.01
C THR A 55 -4.05 -7.95 6.74
N ALA A 56 -4.83 -6.86 6.75
CA ALA A 56 -4.33 -5.57 6.31
C ALA A 56 -3.27 -4.99 7.27
N VAL A 57 -3.54 -5.00 8.58
CA VAL A 57 -2.60 -4.43 9.57
C VAL A 57 -1.33 -5.26 9.68
N PRO A 58 -1.35 -6.59 9.89
CA PRO A 58 -0.11 -7.37 10.01
C PRO A 58 0.67 -7.51 8.70
N GLY A 59 0.04 -7.33 7.56
CA GLY A 59 0.69 -7.34 6.25
C GLY A 59 1.04 -5.93 5.76
N ASP A 60 0.11 -5.30 5.06
CA ASP A 60 0.33 -4.00 4.40
C ASP A 60 0.68 -2.88 5.42
N GLY A 61 0.07 -2.90 6.63
CA GLY A 61 0.35 -1.92 7.68
C GLY A 61 1.78 -2.01 8.21
N VAL A 62 2.25 -3.22 8.50
CA VAL A 62 3.64 -3.44 8.95
C VAL A 62 4.62 -3.06 7.86
N ALA A 63 4.38 -3.49 6.61
CA ALA A 63 5.24 -3.14 5.48
C ALA A 63 5.33 -1.62 5.28
N THR A 64 4.21 -0.92 5.42
CA THR A 64 4.18 0.56 5.35
C THR A 64 5.03 1.18 6.47
N ALA A 65 4.88 0.73 7.71
CA ALA A 65 5.68 1.22 8.84
C ALA A 65 7.19 0.98 8.62
N MET A 66 7.55 -0.21 8.15
CA MET A 66 8.95 -0.53 7.84
C MET A 66 9.51 0.38 6.73
N ALA A 67 8.73 0.66 5.68
CA ALA A 67 9.14 1.56 4.60
C ALA A 67 9.36 2.99 5.09
N VAL A 68 8.51 3.48 5.99
CA VAL A 68 8.69 4.81 6.61
C VAL A 68 9.99 4.87 7.42
N LEU A 69 10.27 3.85 8.25
CA LEU A 69 11.50 3.78 9.03
C LEU A 69 12.76 3.78 8.15
N GLN A 70 12.75 3.08 7.01
CA GLN A 70 13.86 3.13 6.06
C GLN A 70 14.05 4.53 5.48
N ALA A 71 12.96 5.20 5.09
CA ALA A 71 13.02 6.54 4.53
C ALA A 71 13.53 7.57 5.56
N GLU A 72 13.11 7.45 6.81
CA GLU A 72 13.60 8.27 7.93
C GLU A 72 15.10 8.04 8.18
N ALA A 73 15.56 6.79 8.22
CA ALA A 73 16.96 6.44 8.42
C ALA A 73 17.87 6.96 7.29
N VAL A 74 17.39 6.98 6.05
CA VAL A 74 18.12 7.60 4.93
C VAL A 74 18.16 9.13 5.11
N ALA A 75 17.04 9.75 5.51
CA ALA A 75 16.97 11.19 5.72
C ALA A 75 17.89 11.67 6.87
N ASP A 76 18.04 10.85 7.91
CA ASP A 76 18.91 11.11 9.06
C ASP A 76 20.40 10.74 8.77
N GLY A 77 20.69 10.13 7.62
CA GLY A 77 22.03 9.70 7.24
C GLY A 77 22.55 8.47 8.00
N THR A 78 21.67 7.74 8.70
CA THR A 78 22.02 6.51 9.44
C THR A 78 21.96 5.25 8.57
N LEU A 79 21.35 5.34 7.39
CA LEU A 79 21.26 4.27 6.40
C LEU A 79 21.59 4.80 5.00
N SER A 80 22.27 4.00 4.19
CA SER A 80 22.51 4.36 2.79
C SER A 80 21.23 4.20 1.96
N LEU A 81 21.09 4.99 0.89
CA LEU A 81 19.97 4.85 -0.04
C LEU A 81 19.94 3.47 -0.70
N GLU A 82 21.12 2.90 -1.00
CA GLU A 82 21.26 1.58 -1.62
C GLU A 82 20.72 0.47 -0.69
N ASP A 83 21.14 0.46 0.57
CA ASP A 83 20.66 -0.52 1.55
C ASP A 83 19.15 -0.41 1.81
N ALA A 84 18.64 0.84 1.86
CA ALA A 84 17.21 1.07 2.01
C ALA A 84 16.42 0.53 0.81
N LEU A 85 16.91 0.74 -0.41
CA LEU A 85 16.27 0.21 -1.63
C LEU A 85 16.29 -1.31 -1.67
N ASP A 86 17.42 -1.93 -1.36
CA ASP A 86 17.52 -3.39 -1.29
C ASP A 86 16.55 -3.99 -0.26
N PHE A 87 16.40 -3.33 0.87
CA PHE A 87 15.43 -3.73 1.89
C PHE A 87 14.00 -3.59 1.35
N LEU A 88 13.63 -2.44 0.77
CA LEU A 88 12.29 -2.18 0.26
C LEU A 88 11.92 -3.11 -0.89
N MET A 89 12.86 -3.47 -1.76
CA MET A 89 12.63 -4.41 -2.84
C MET A 89 12.36 -5.83 -2.34
N ARG A 90 13.04 -6.26 -1.27
CA ARG A 90 12.76 -7.54 -0.59
C ARG A 90 11.41 -7.50 0.10
N LEU A 91 11.11 -6.41 0.82
CA LEU A 91 9.84 -6.21 1.51
C LEU A 91 8.65 -6.28 0.55
N ASP A 92 8.74 -5.61 -0.60
CA ASP A 92 7.71 -5.64 -1.66
C ASP A 92 7.50 -7.07 -2.21
N TYR A 93 8.60 -7.81 -2.42
CA TYR A 93 8.53 -9.20 -2.86
C TYR A 93 7.86 -10.10 -1.80
N GLU A 94 8.26 -10.00 -0.54
CA GLU A 94 7.68 -10.76 0.57
C GLU A 94 6.21 -10.43 0.76
N LEU A 95 5.85 -9.13 0.79
CA LEU A 95 4.45 -8.69 0.89
C LEU A 95 3.60 -9.22 -0.27
N THR A 96 4.14 -9.22 -1.48
CA THR A 96 3.46 -9.79 -2.65
C THR A 96 3.25 -11.29 -2.50
N ALA A 97 4.22 -12.02 -1.95
CA ALA A 97 4.14 -13.46 -1.72
C ALA A 97 3.07 -13.83 -0.67
N THR A 98 2.76 -12.94 0.28
CA THR A 98 1.68 -13.18 1.25
C THR A 98 0.28 -13.12 0.64
N LYS A 99 0.13 -12.52 -0.53
CA LYS A 99 -1.16 -12.39 -1.21
C LYS A 99 -1.49 -13.69 -1.96
N ILE A 100 -2.42 -14.47 -1.40
CA ILE A 100 -2.69 -15.86 -1.81
C ILE A 100 -3.12 -15.97 -3.26
N THR A 101 -4.01 -15.09 -3.75
CA THR A 101 -4.53 -15.17 -5.11
C THR A 101 -3.77 -14.28 -6.08
N GLU A 102 -3.70 -14.70 -7.34
CA GLU A 102 -3.12 -13.90 -8.42
C GLU A 102 -3.84 -12.56 -8.59
N GLU A 103 -5.17 -12.57 -8.41
CA GLU A 103 -6.00 -11.37 -8.48
C GLU A 103 -5.60 -10.35 -7.42
N LEU A 104 -5.40 -10.78 -6.17
CA LEU A 104 -4.94 -9.91 -5.08
C LEU A 104 -3.54 -9.35 -5.36
N ARG A 105 -2.63 -10.15 -5.90
CA ARG A 105 -1.30 -9.68 -6.30
C ARG A 105 -1.37 -8.63 -7.40
N LYS A 106 -2.11 -8.92 -8.48
CA LYS A 106 -2.29 -7.99 -9.61
C LYS A 106 -2.97 -6.70 -9.19
N SER A 107 -4.03 -6.77 -8.37
CA SER A 107 -4.74 -5.59 -7.90
C SER A 107 -3.90 -4.73 -6.98
N SER A 108 -3.16 -5.33 -6.05
CA SER A 108 -2.24 -4.61 -5.16
C SER A 108 -1.16 -3.86 -5.95
N THR A 109 -0.51 -4.54 -6.90
CA THR A 109 0.51 -3.93 -7.76
C THR A 109 -0.08 -2.78 -8.60
N ARG A 110 -1.28 -2.97 -9.17
CA ARG A 110 -1.96 -1.93 -9.95
C ARG A 110 -2.28 -0.70 -9.10
N VAL A 111 -2.83 -0.91 -7.91
CA VAL A 111 -3.14 0.19 -6.97
C VAL A 111 -1.87 0.93 -6.55
N GLY A 112 -0.82 0.22 -6.19
CA GLY A 112 0.45 0.82 -5.79
C GLY A 112 1.06 1.69 -6.89
N ARG A 113 1.13 1.18 -8.12
CA ARG A 113 1.63 1.93 -9.28
C ARG A 113 0.79 3.17 -9.58
N GLN A 114 -0.53 3.03 -9.56
CA GLN A 114 -1.42 4.15 -9.80
C GLN A 114 -1.27 5.21 -8.71
N THR A 115 -1.12 4.80 -7.44
CA THR A 115 -0.88 5.71 -6.32
C THR A 115 0.43 6.48 -6.50
N LEU A 116 1.52 5.80 -6.84
CA LEU A 116 2.82 6.43 -7.11
C LEU A 116 2.75 7.42 -8.28
N ARG A 117 2.08 7.03 -9.37
CA ARG A 117 1.90 7.90 -10.54
C ARG A 117 1.14 9.17 -10.18
N VAL A 118 -0.01 9.04 -9.54
CA VAL A 118 -0.84 10.20 -9.16
C VAL A 118 -0.11 11.09 -8.14
N HIS A 119 0.60 10.48 -7.19
CA HIS A 119 1.42 11.24 -6.26
C HIS A 119 2.49 12.07 -6.99
N GLY A 120 3.22 11.45 -7.92
CA GLY A 120 4.26 12.13 -8.68
C GLY A 120 3.75 13.26 -9.60
N GLU A 121 2.48 13.25 -9.99
CA GLU A 121 1.86 14.34 -10.79
C GLU A 121 1.55 15.59 -9.94
N VAL A 122 1.35 15.43 -8.63
CA VAL A 122 0.90 16.53 -7.75
C VAL A 122 1.94 16.94 -6.71
N THR A 123 2.92 16.09 -6.45
CA THR A 123 3.97 16.33 -5.45
C THR A 123 5.33 15.93 -6.02
N PRO A 124 6.34 16.79 -5.95
CA PRO A 124 7.69 16.38 -6.34
C PRO A 124 8.12 15.15 -5.56
N VAL A 125 8.48 14.10 -6.28
CA VAL A 125 9.00 12.85 -5.68
C VAL A 125 10.51 12.98 -5.57
N SER A 126 11.07 12.60 -4.43
CA SER A 126 12.52 12.66 -4.20
C SER A 126 12.98 11.56 -3.24
N GLY A 127 14.29 11.32 -3.20
CA GLY A 127 14.93 10.40 -2.26
C GLY A 127 14.49 8.95 -2.46
N VAL A 128 14.20 8.27 -1.35
CA VAL A 128 13.86 6.84 -1.34
C VAL A 128 12.66 6.51 -2.22
N LEU A 129 11.62 7.35 -2.20
CA LEU A 129 10.39 7.10 -2.97
C LEU A 129 10.63 7.22 -4.48
N GLU A 130 11.42 8.20 -4.92
CA GLU A 130 11.81 8.36 -6.33
C GLU A 130 12.58 7.12 -6.82
N SER A 131 13.63 6.75 -6.09
CA SER A 131 14.48 5.62 -6.43
C SER A 131 13.73 4.29 -6.43
N PHE A 132 12.82 4.08 -5.46
CA PHE A 132 11.95 2.91 -5.43
C PHE A 132 10.98 2.89 -6.63
N SER A 133 10.38 4.01 -6.97
CA SER A 133 9.48 4.14 -8.13
C SER A 133 10.20 3.80 -9.44
N GLU A 134 11.42 4.31 -9.63
CA GLU A 134 12.24 3.98 -10.80
C GLU A 134 12.61 2.49 -10.85
N ALA A 135 13.08 1.92 -9.74
CA ALA A 135 13.47 0.51 -9.67
C ALA A 135 12.31 -0.43 -9.98
N THR A 136 11.10 -0.12 -9.47
CA THR A 136 9.90 -0.93 -9.72
C THR A 136 9.36 -0.75 -11.15
N SER A 137 9.51 0.41 -11.76
CA SER A 137 9.11 0.66 -13.14
C SER A 137 9.93 -0.15 -14.14
N ARG A 138 11.24 -0.29 -13.94
CA ARG A 138 12.14 -1.06 -14.81
C ARG A 138 11.87 -2.56 -14.83
N ARG A 139 11.33 -3.15 -13.76
CA ARG A 139 11.01 -4.60 -13.68
C ARG A 139 9.86 -5.03 -14.59
N HIS A 140 9.10 -4.11 -15.13
CA HIS A 140 7.86 -4.39 -15.86
C HIS A 140 7.85 -3.82 -17.28
N THR A 141 9.00 -3.42 -17.78
CA THR A 141 9.18 -3.18 -19.22
C THR A 141 9.45 -4.55 -19.86
N PRO A 142 8.62 -5.02 -20.81
CA PRO A 142 8.82 -6.29 -21.50
C PRO A 142 10.11 -6.30 -22.30
#